data_b41eaa098ce0847a932b0ac8127c4ad4
#
_entry.id   b41eaa098ce0847a932b0ac8127c4ad4
#
_cell.length_a   1.000
_cell.length_b   1.000
_cell.length_c   1.000
_cell.angle_alpha   90.00
_cell.angle_beta   90.00
_cell.angle_gamma   90.00
#
_symmetry.space_group_name_H-M   'P 1'
#
loop_
_entity.id
_entity.type
_entity.pdbx_description
1 polymer ?
#
loop_
_entity_poly.entity_id
_entity_poly.type
_entity_poly.pdbx_seq_one_letter_code
_entity_poly.pdbx_strand_id
1 'polypeptide(L)'
;MTGTALKKEMDMADIQNSEAFENHASENNTAWQKVCTKADLVAFSGVAAWLETADGPAQVAIFYLPGLGQGKGDELFALDHHDPFSNANVIARGIVGDLKGAAVVASPIYKQHFRLEDGQCLEDEDVKLRTWKVKFKGDEVWVEG
;
A
#
# COMPACT_ATOMS: atom_id res chain seq x y z
N MET A 1 -3.73 -7.33 -26.55
CA MET A 1 -3.84 -7.33 -26.74
C MET A 1 -3.97 -6.96 -26.51
N THR A 2 -3.59 -6.76 -26.48
CA THR A 2 -3.62 -6.55 -26.10
C THR A 2 -3.64 -6.13 -25.51
N GLY A 3 -3.46 -6.24 -24.92
CA GLY A 3 -3.52 -6.20 -24.55
C GLY A 3 -3.64 -5.67 -24.00
N THR A 4 -3.47 -5.77 -23.70
CA THR A 4 -3.62 -5.49 -23.60
C THR A 4 -3.72 -4.86 -23.42
N ALA A 5 -3.74 -5.14 -22.72
CA ALA A 5 -3.88 -4.89 -22.83
C ALA A 5 -3.83 -4.19 -22.81
N LEU A 6 -3.53 -3.98 -22.64
CA LEU A 6 -3.45 -3.58 -23.02
C LEU A 6 -3.39 -3.01 -22.99
N LYS A 7 -3.16 -2.90 -22.56
CA LYS A 7 -2.99 -2.57 -22.90
C LYS A 7 -2.77 -1.96 -23.03
N LYS A 8 -2.53 -1.98 -22.47
CA LYS A 8 -2.22 -1.67 -22.88
C LYS A 8 -2.02 -1.07 -23.07
N GLU A 9 -1.80 -1.12 -22.49
CA GLU A 9 -1.58 -0.91 -22.92
C GLU A 9 -1.17 -0.38 -22.95
N MET A 10 -0.88 -0.14 -22.88
CA MET A 10 -0.48 -0.08 -22.99
C MET A 10 -0.03 0.46 -23.17
N ASP A 11 0.46 0.43 -22.57
CA ASP A 11 0.74 0.53 -22.97
C ASP A 11 1.24 0.77 -23.08
N MET A 12 1.46 0.68 -22.87
CA MET A 12 1.79 0.42 -23.16
C MET A 12 2.34 0.78 -23.20
N ALA A 13 2.63 0.80 -22.75
CA ALA A 13 2.91 0.63 -22.91
C ALA A 13 3.43 0.92 -22.86
N ASP A 14 3.81 0.87 -22.58
CA ASP A 14 3.89 0.65 -22.75
C ASP A 14 4.16 0.49 -22.71
N ILE A 15 4.32 0.35 -22.47
CA ILE A 15 4.31 -0.31 -22.68
C ILE A 15 4.74 -0.22 -22.79
N GLN A 16 5.06 -0.59 -22.15
CA GLN A 16 5.15 -0.97 -22.40
C GLN A 16 5.50 -1.05 -22.29
N ASN A 17 6.09 -0.91 -22.29
CA ASN A 17 6.11 -1.35 -22.44
C ASN A 17 6.32 -1.47 -22.33
N SER A 18 6.69 -2.02 -21.61
CA SER A 18 6.60 -2.65 -21.80
C SER A 18 6.88 -2.92 -21.75
N GLU A 19 7.13 -3.41 -21.35
CA GLU A 19 7.09 -4.08 -21.51
C GLU A 19 6.89 -4.49 -21.26
N ALA A 20 7.22 -4.65 -21.27
CA ALA A 20 6.84 -5.28 -21.22
C ALA A 20 6.60 -5.43 -21.00
N PHE A 21 7.08 -5.82 -21.03
CA PHE A 21 6.54 -6.51 -21.04
C PHE A 21 6.58 -6.97 -21.00
N GLU A 22 6.89 -7.42 -20.69
CA GLU A 22 6.80 -8.28 -20.66
C GLU A 22 6.58 -8.69 -20.27
N ASN A 23 7.02 -9.30 -20.16
CA ASN A 23 6.74 -10.13 -19.76
C ASN A 23 6.46 -10.45 -19.29
N HIS A 24 6.73 -11.08 -18.92
CA HIS A 24 6.42 -11.78 -18.46
C HIS A 24 6.33 -12.08 -17.69
N ALA A 25 6.69 -12.41 -17.18
CA ALA A 25 6.57 -12.95 -16.57
C ALA A 25 6.39 -13.21 -15.77
N SER A 26 6.69 -13.02 -15.35
CA SER A 26 6.62 -13.64 -14.47
C SER A 26 5.78 -14.40 -13.95
N GLU A 27 6.00 -15.04 -13.68
CA GLU A 27 5.35 -16.01 -13.34
C GLU A 27 5.09 -16.30 -12.01
N ASN A 28 5.76 -15.87 -11.14
CA ASN A 28 5.46 -15.99 -9.75
C ASN A 28 4.27 -15.20 -9.37
N ASN A 29 3.65 -14.58 -10.31
CA ASN A 29 2.40 -13.88 -10.13
C ASN A 29 2.44 -12.72 -9.19
N THR A 30 3.59 -12.34 -8.70
CA THR A 30 3.70 -11.10 -7.95
C THR A 30 4.14 -10.03 -8.92
N ALA A 31 3.49 -8.90 -8.84
CA ALA A 31 3.79 -7.80 -9.74
C ALA A 31 3.87 -6.52 -8.95
N TRP A 32 4.99 -5.83 -9.10
CA TRP A 32 5.16 -4.52 -8.51
C TRP A 32 4.43 -3.50 -9.39
N GLN A 33 3.64 -2.63 -8.76
CA GLN A 33 2.88 -1.62 -9.45
C GLN A 33 3.18 -0.26 -8.86
N LYS A 34 3.35 0.72 -9.72
CA LYS A 34 3.44 2.10 -9.28
C LYS A 34 2.05 2.55 -8.86
N VAL A 35 1.90 3.00 -7.62
CA VAL A 35 0.58 3.41 -7.11
C VAL A 35 0.49 4.91 -6.88
N CYS A 36 1.61 5.58 -6.61
CA CYS A 36 1.63 7.03 -6.44
C CYS A 36 3.08 7.50 -6.50
N THR A 37 3.30 8.78 -6.21
CA THR A 37 4.63 9.35 -6.14
C THR A 37 4.89 9.85 -4.73
N LYS A 38 6.16 10.13 -4.42
CA LYS A 38 6.52 10.67 -3.11
C LYS A 38 5.80 11.98 -2.83
N ALA A 39 5.56 12.78 -3.87
CA ALA A 39 4.85 14.05 -3.72
C ALA A 39 3.40 13.87 -3.27
N ASP A 40 2.82 12.69 -3.50
CA ASP A 40 1.45 12.40 -3.07
C ASP A 40 1.36 11.98 -1.60
N LEU A 41 2.49 11.70 -0.97
CA LEU A 41 2.51 11.20 0.39
C LEU A 41 2.48 12.34 1.39
N VAL A 42 1.91 12.07 2.56
CA VAL A 42 1.89 13.02 3.67
C VAL A 42 2.63 12.37 4.84
N ALA A 43 3.63 13.06 5.36
CA ALA A 43 4.44 12.52 6.45
C ALA A 43 3.58 12.17 7.67
N PHE A 44 3.83 10.99 8.25
CA PHE A 44 3.12 10.47 9.42
C PHE A 44 1.62 10.37 9.21
N SER A 45 1.21 10.10 7.97
CA SER A 45 -0.18 10.01 7.60
C SER A 45 -0.34 8.99 6.48
N GLY A 46 -1.58 8.71 6.09
CA GLY A 46 -1.89 7.76 5.04
C GLY A 46 -2.53 8.42 3.84
N VAL A 47 -2.34 7.79 2.70
CA VAL A 47 -3.04 8.14 1.47
C VAL A 47 -3.61 6.87 0.88
N ALA A 48 -4.76 6.97 0.22
CA ALA A 48 -5.39 5.81 -0.41
C ALA A 48 -4.93 5.68 -1.85
N ALA A 49 -4.71 4.45 -2.27
CA ALA A 49 -4.29 4.16 -3.64
C ALA A 49 -4.98 2.90 -4.12
N TRP A 50 -5.04 2.71 -5.44
CA TRP A 50 -5.59 1.50 -6.04
C TRP A 50 -4.47 0.56 -6.42
N LEU A 51 -4.72 -0.73 -6.21
CA LEU A 51 -3.79 -1.79 -6.54
C LEU A 51 -4.56 -2.89 -7.26
N GLU A 52 -4.03 -3.35 -8.40
CA GLU A 52 -4.61 -4.50 -9.07
C GLU A 52 -4.05 -5.78 -8.45
N THR A 53 -4.93 -6.69 -8.08
CA THR A 53 -4.52 -7.96 -7.51
C THR A 53 -5.14 -9.11 -8.29
N ALA A 54 -4.71 -10.33 -8.01
CA ALA A 54 -5.27 -11.52 -8.65
C ALA A 54 -6.78 -11.64 -8.38
N ASP A 55 -7.23 -11.08 -7.26
CA ASP A 55 -8.64 -11.13 -6.88
C ASP A 55 -9.41 -9.87 -7.30
N GLY A 56 -8.81 -9.04 -8.14
CA GLY A 56 -9.43 -7.79 -8.59
C GLY A 56 -8.80 -6.58 -7.93
N PRO A 57 -9.35 -5.38 -8.19
CA PRO A 57 -8.78 -4.17 -7.62
C PRO A 57 -8.96 -4.10 -6.11
N ALA A 58 -7.97 -3.56 -5.44
CA ALA A 58 -7.99 -3.36 -3.99
C ALA A 58 -7.63 -1.92 -3.69
N GLN A 59 -8.20 -1.38 -2.62
CA GLN A 59 -7.78 -0.08 -2.12
C GLN A 59 -6.79 -0.30 -0.99
N VAL A 60 -5.64 0.37 -1.10
CA VAL A 60 -4.60 0.25 -0.09
C VAL A 60 -4.35 1.61 0.55
N ALA A 61 -4.01 1.57 1.82
CA ALA A 61 -3.60 2.75 2.58
C ALA A 61 -2.08 2.75 2.64
N ILE A 62 -1.45 3.80 2.14
CA ILE A 62 0.01 3.93 2.13
C ILE A 62 0.39 4.92 3.20
N PHE A 63 1.18 4.48 4.18
CA PHE A 63 1.64 5.31 5.28
C PHE A 63 3.11 5.61 5.10
N TYR A 64 3.47 6.87 5.25
CA TYR A 64 4.85 7.33 5.08
C TYR A 64 5.36 7.90 6.41
N LEU A 65 6.36 7.25 6.96
CA LEU A 65 6.98 7.66 8.20
C LEU A 65 8.44 8.00 7.89
N PRO A 66 8.73 9.28 7.60
CA PRO A 66 10.12 9.67 7.32
C PRO A 66 11.00 9.50 8.55
N GLY A 67 12.24 9.15 8.31
CA GLY A 67 13.23 9.05 9.38
C GLY A 67 13.47 10.40 10.03
N LEU A 68 13.74 10.37 11.33
CA LEU A 68 13.90 11.59 12.12
C LEU A 68 15.36 11.91 12.42
N GLY A 69 16.25 11.57 11.52
CA GLY A 69 17.64 11.98 11.67
C GLY A 69 18.43 11.20 12.70
N GLN A 70 17.98 10.02 13.07
CA GLN A 70 18.67 9.20 14.06
C GLN A 70 19.14 7.90 13.46
N GLY A 71 19.64 7.96 12.23
CA GLY A 71 20.08 6.77 11.53
C GLY A 71 18.96 5.93 10.96
N LYS A 72 17.73 6.37 11.09
CA LYS A 72 16.60 5.66 10.52
C LYS A 72 16.28 6.23 9.16
N GLY A 73 16.07 5.35 8.19
CA GLY A 73 15.60 5.75 6.87
C GLY A 73 14.11 6.00 6.88
N ASP A 74 13.60 6.44 5.75
CA ASP A 74 12.17 6.62 5.56
C ASP A 74 11.49 5.26 5.53
N GLU A 75 10.33 5.16 6.16
CA GLU A 75 9.56 3.92 6.19
C GLU A 75 8.25 4.08 5.46
N LEU A 76 7.88 3.02 4.73
CA LEU A 76 6.59 2.94 4.05
C LEU A 76 5.87 1.68 4.50
N PHE A 77 4.56 1.81 4.66
CA PHE A 77 3.70 0.67 4.98
C PHE A 77 2.47 0.71 4.08
N ALA A 78 2.02 -0.46 3.64
CA ALA A 78 0.84 -0.58 2.80
C ALA A 78 -0.11 -1.59 3.42
N LEU A 79 -1.30 -1.14 3.81
CA LEU A 79 -2.31 -1.97 4.46
C LEU A 79 -3.64 -1.82 3.72
N ASP A 80 -4.57 -2.74 3.99
CA ASP A 80 -5.93 -2.57 3.51
C ASP A 80 -6.49 -1.23 3.95
N HIS A 81 -7.13 -0.54 3.03
CA HIS A 81 -7.84 0.69 3.34
C HIS A 81 -9.19 0.39 4.00
N HIS A 82 -9.65 -0.83 3.90
CA HIS A 82 -10.94 -1.27 4.43
C HIS A 82 -10.86 -1.58 5.92
N ASP A 83 -11.70 -0.93 6.71
CA ASP A 83 -11.82 -1.18 8.14
C ASP A 83 -12.88 -2.25 8.36
N PRO A 84 -12.49 -3.44 8.84
CA PRO A 84 -13.45 -4.55 8.99
C PRO A 84 -14.48 -4.31 10.09
N PHE A 85 -14.23 -3.42 11.05
CA PHE A 85 -15.17 -3.14 12.11
C PHE A 85 -16.29 -2.21 11.65
N SER A 86 -15.95 -1.22 10.83
CA SER A 86 -16.95 -0.25 10.34
C SER A 86 -17.44 -0.59 8.95
N ASN A 87 -16.74 -1.49 8.27
CA ASN A 87 -17.04 -1.87 6.89
C ASN A 87 -16.94 -0.66 5.94
N ALA A 88 -15.99 0.22 6.21
CA ALA A 88 -15.76 1.42 5.41
C ALA A 88 -14.30 1.52 5.00
N ASN A 89 -14.02 2.16 3.88
CA ASN A 89 -12.67 2.35 3.38
C ASN A 89 -12.10 3.65 3.95
N VAL A 90 -11.54 3.57 5.16
CA VAL A 90 -11.15 4.76 5.92
C VAL A 90 -9.78 4.66 6.59
N ILE A 91 -9.08 3.54 6.47
CA ILE A 91 -7.83 3.33 7.22
C ILE A 91 -6.78 4.41 6.93
N ALA A 92 -6.67 4.85 5.68
CA ALA A 92 -5.72 5.91 5.33
C ALA A 92 -6.00 7.23 6.06
N ARG A 93 -7.22 7.42 6.55
CA ARG A 93 -7.59 8.63 7.27
C ARG A 93 -7.40 8.51 8.78
N GLY A 94 -6.89 7.39 9.24
CA GLY A 94 -6.66 7.17 10.66
C GLY A 94 -5.49 7.98 11.17
N ILE A 95 -5.35 8.00 12.49
CA ILE A 95 -4.28 8.74 13.16
C ILE A 95 -3.14 7.79 13.43
N VAL A 96 -1.96 8.15 12.91
CA VAL A 96 -0.74 7.39 13.14
C VAL A 96 -0.17 7.73 14.51
N GLY A 97 0.24 6.71 15.24
CA GLY A 97 0.82 6.89 16.56
C GLY A 97 1.80 5.78 16.85
N ASP A 98 2.24 5.75 18.11
CA ASP A 98 3.18 4.73 18.58
C ASP A 98 2.62 4.15 19.87
N LEU A 99 2.47 2.83 19.91
CA LEU A 99 2.03 2.14 21.11
C LEU A 99 3.07 1.07 21.44
N LYS A 100 3.70 1.23 22.59
CA LYS A 100 4.69 0.28 23.10
C LYS A 100 5.83 0.03 22.10
N GLY A 101 6.24 1.09 21.42
CA GLY A 101 7.34 1.01 20.47
C GLY A 101 6.96 0.56 19.07
N ALA A 102 5.69 0.29 18.80
CA ALA A 102 5.24 -0.12 17.49
C ALA A 102 4.42 0.99 16.85
N ALA A 103 4.68 1.24 15.57
CA ALA A 103 3.89 2.20 14.80
C ALA A 103 2.51 1.63 14.54
N VAL A 104 1.48 2.42 14.78
CA VAL A 104 0.09 1.99 14.64
C VAL A 104 -0.72 3.07 13.95
N VAL A 105 -1.88 2.67 13.43
CA VAL A 105 -2.90 3.61 12.96
C VAL A 105 -4.18 3.31 13.71
N ALA A 106 -4.85 4.36 14.20
CA ALA A 106 -6.16 4.23 14.84
C ALA A 106 -7.22 4.56 13.80
N SER A 107 -8.16 3.64 13.59
CA SER A 107 -9.27 3.87 12.66
C SER A 107 -10.06 5.10 13.11
N PRO A 108 -10.49 5.95 12.18
CA PRO A 108 -11.22 7.16 12.57
C PRO A 108 -12.63 6.88 13.06
N ILE A 109 -13.19 5.70 12.81
CA ILE A 109 -14.60 5.44 13.15
C ILE A 109 -14.71 4.84 14.54
N TYR A 110 -14.18 3.62 14.78
CA TYR A 110 -14.31 2.98 16.08
C TYR A 110 -13.03 2.98 16.88
N LYS A 111 -11.97 3.60 16.35
CA LYS A 111 -10.71 3.83 17.06
C LYS A 111 -9.91 2.56 17.37
N GLN A 112 -10.19 1.44 16.74
CA GLN A 112 -9.32 0.29 16.88
C GLN A 112 -7.95 0.60 16.28
N HIS A 113 -6.91 0.06 16.89
CA HIS A 113 -5.52 0.26 16.48
C HIS A 113 -5.02 -0.91 15.69
N PHE A 114 -4.35 -0.63 14.58
CA PHE A 114 -3.74 -1.65 13.75
C PHE A 114 -2.25 -1.36 13.63
N ARG A 115 -1.44 -2.37 13.85
CA ARG A 115 0.00 -2.22 13.70
C ARG A 115 0.33 -2.04 12.23
N LEU A 116 1.15 -1.06 11.89
CA LEU A 116 1.48 -0.79 10.49
C LEU A 116 2.33 -1.90 9.89
N GLU A 117 3.18 -2.52 10.69
CA GLU A 117 4.11 -3.52 10.21
C GLU A 117 3.41 -4.77 9.70
N ASP A 118 2.41 -5.26 10.39
CA ASP A 118 1.76 -6.52 10.06
C ASP A 118 0.23 -6.45 9.98
N GLY A 119 -0.35 -5.30 10.24
CA GLY A 119 -1.80 -5.14 10.16
C GLY A 119 -2.58 -5.67 11.36
N GLN A 120 -1.89 -6.16 12.38
CA GLN A 120 -2.55 -6.79 13.53
C GLN A 120 -3.36 -5.78 14.33
N CYS A 121 -4.64 -6.08 14.57
CA CYS A 121 -5.45 -5.28 15.48
C CYS A 121 -5.00 -5.53 16.91
N LEU A 122 -4.81 -4.44 17.69
CA LEU A 122 -4.31 -4.57 19.05
C LEU A 122 -5.41 -4.90 20.04
N GLU A 123 -6.67 -4.59 19.71
CA GLU A 123 -7.81 -4.86 20.59
C GLU A 123 -8.50 -6.17 20.28
N ASP A 124 -8.20 -6.80 19.14
CA ASP A 124 -8.85 -8.05 18.75
C ASP A 124 -7.83 -8.90 18.00
N GLU A 125 -7.31 -9.92 18.66
CA GLU A 125 -6.24 -10.74 18.07
C GLU A 125 -6.71 -11.54 16.88
N ASP A 126 -8.01 -11.69 16.67
CA ASP A 126 -8.54 -12.43 15.53
C ASP A 126 -8.69 -11.55 14.29
N VAL A 127 -8.44 -10.26 14.40
CA VAL A 127 -8.61 -9.31 13.29
C VAL A 127 -7.25 -8.80 12.84
N LYS A 128 -7.01 -8.88 11.55
CA LYS A 128 -5.72 -8.47 10.98
C LYS A 128 -5.99 -7.91 9.59
N LEU A 129 -5.47 -6.72 9.32
CA LEU A 129 -5.53 -6.14 7.99
C LEU A 129 -4.49 -6.80 7.10
N ARG A 130 -4.83 -7.00 5.83
CA ARG A 130 -3.85 -7.47 4.86
C ARG A 130 -2.79 -6.39 4.66
N THR A 131 -1.54 -6.81 4.48
CA THR A 131 -0.45 -5.90 4.17
C THR A 131 0.20 -6.30 2.86
N TRP A 132 0.86 -5.34 2.23
CA TRP A 132 1.60 -5.56 0.99
C TRP A 132 3.00 -5.00 1.14
N LYS A 133 3.93 -5.56 0.40
CA LYS A 133 5.27 -4.99 0.32
C LYS A 133 5.20 -3.67 -0.44
N VAL A 134 5.94 -2.69 0.04
CA VAL A 134 5.93 -1.35 -0.54
C VAL A 134 7.36 -0.81 -0.52
N LYS A 135 7.72 -0.04 -1.54
CA LYS A 135 9.06 0.54 -1.61
C LYS A 135 9.04 1.82 -2.44
N PHE A 136 10.06 2.63 -2.22
CA PHE A 136 10.36 3.72 -3.13
C PHE A 136 11.20 3.20 -4.30
N LYS A 137 10.96 3.76 -5.48
CA LYS A 137 11.81 3.58 -6.63
C LYS A 137 12.01 4.97 -7.21
N GLY A 138 13.11 5.62 -6.80
CA GLY A 138 13.26 7.04 -7.04
C GLY A 138 12.18 7.81 -6.30
N ASP A 139 11.43 8.62 -7.01
CA ASP A 139 10.32 9.37 -6.42
C ASP A 139 8.99 8.64 -6.55
N GLU A 140 9.00 7.40 -6.99
CA GLU A 140 7.79 6.63 -7.19
C GLU A 140 7.57 5.67 -6.04
N VAL A 141 6.31 5.40 -5.72
CA VAL A 141 5.92 4.44 -4.70
C VAL A 141 5.34 3.22 -5.41
N TRP A 142 5.94 2.07 -5.14
CA TRP A 142 5.56 0.80 -5.77
C TRP A 142 5.10 -0.17 -4.70
N VAL A 143 4.03 -0.91 -5.01
CA VAL A 143 3.45 -1.93 -4.12
C VAL A 143 3.39 -3.24 -4.89
N GLU A 144 3.74 -4.32 -4.19
CA GLU A 144 3.66 -5.66 -4.78
C GLU A 144 2.30 -6.25 -4.45
N GLY A 145 1.53 -6.53 -5.49
CA GLY A 145 0.18 -7.02 -5.31
C GLY A 145 -0.12 -8.36 -5.93
#